data_e9029d200f97beacd550952aa4e546c6
#
_entry.id   e9029d200f97beacd550952aa4e546c6
#
_cell.length_a   1.000
_cell.length_b   1.000
_cell.length_c   1.000
_cell.angle_alpha   90.00
_cell.angle_beta   90.00
_cell.angle_gamma   90.00
#
_symmetry.space_group_name_H-M   'P 1'
#
loop_
_entity.id
_entity.type
_entity.pdbx_description
1 polymer ?
#
loop_
_entity_poly.entity_id
_entity_poly.type
_entity_poly.pdbx_seq_one_letter_code
_entity_poly.pdbx_strand_id
1 'polypeptide(L)'
;RAKRPYDDEFVSPLEDFTDQKGVKWQSFENSTPWLGKLEDLESVESGTANQLSQIKSTKGNATLVSGYFNAPKDGIYFFLVPAGELALLRIHEATVIDAAFKAGKEEIKGMIKLKAGKHPFRFYRMKSAKPLSLTMMVPWLQPGEIPEAMLTH
;
A
#
# COMPACT_ATOMS: atom_id res chain seq x y z
N ARG A 1 4.90 -18.42 6.03
CA ARG A 1 3.71 -17.81 6.61
C ARG A 1 3.93 -16.30 6.80
N ALA A 2 2.95 -15.50 6.44
CA ALA A 2 3.02 -14.06 6.61
C ALA A 2 3.06 -13.66 8.09
N LYS A 3 3.90 -12.69 8.43
CA LYS A 3 4.01 -12.16 9.77
C LYS A 3 2.78 -11.30 10.08
N ARG A 4 2.29 -11.37 11.29
CA ARG A 4 1.14 -10.55 11.72
C ARG A 4 1.60 -9.12 11.99
N PRO A 5 0.84 -8.10 11.57
CA PRO A 5 1.25 -6.71 11.75
C PRO A 5 1.25 -6.23 13.21
N TYR A 6 0.58 -6.95 14.09
CA TYR A 6 0.48 -6.60 15.52
C TYR A 6 1.35 -7.48 16.44
N ASP A 7 2.30 -8.23 15.87
CA ASP A 7 3.26 -8.97 16.67
C ASP A 7 4.13 -8.01 17.46
N ASP A 8 4.62 -8.46 18.63
CA ASP A 8 5.27 -7.58 19.60
C ASP A 8 6.57 -6.95 19.10
N GLU A 9 7.28 -7.60 18.21
CA GLU A 9 8.53 -7.09 17.68
C GLU A 9 8.34 -6.10 16.56
N PHE A 10 9.16 -5.04 16.55
CA PHE A 10 9.19 -4.10 15.44
C PHE A 10 9.83 -4.76 14.22
N VAL A 11 9.23 -4.53 13.06
CA VAL A 11 9.77 -5.03 11.79
C VAL A 11 11.01 -4.23 11.42
N SER A 12 12.10 -4.93 11.15
CA SER A 12 13.37 -4.30 10.76
C SER A 12 13.35 -3.84 9.31
N PRO A 13 14.01 -2.71 9.00
CA PRO A 13 14.07 -2.19 7.63
C PRO A 13 15.03 -3.00 6.76
N LEU A 14 14.91 -2.79 5.44
CA LEU A 14 15.90 -3.28 4.49
C LEU A 14 17.16 -2.42 4.53
N GLU A 15 18.28 -3.01 4.13
CA GLU A 15 19.59 -2.33 4.07
C GLU A 15 20.00 -1.94 2.65
N ASP A 16 19.05 -1.86 1.73
CA ASP A 16 19.31 -1.44 0.37
C ASP A 16 19.29 0.09 0.28
N PHE A 17 20.24 0.68 -0.45
CA PHE A 17 20.44 2.12 -0.54
C PHE A 17 20.19 2.69 -1.92
N THR A 18 19.77 1.88 -2.88
CA THR A 18 19.45 2.35 -4.24
C THR A 18 17.99 2.80 -4.30
N ASP A 19 17.78 4.10 -4.13
CA ASP A 19 16.43 4.64 -4.10
C ASP A 19 16.19 5.64 -5.21
N GLN A 20 15.00 5.57 -5.79
CA GLN A 20 14.44 6.62 -6.63
C GLN A 20 13.17 7.13 -5.95
N LYS A 21 12.85 8.40 -6.19
CA LYS A 21 11.67 9.02 -5.58
C LYS A 21 10.37 8.40 -6.09
N GLY A 22 9.39 8.32 -5.19
CA GLY A 22 8.06 7.88 -5.51
C GLY A 22 7.89 6.37 -5.52
N VAL A 23 6.83 5.94 -6.15
CA VAL A 23 6.44 4.54 -6.21
C VAL A 23 6.28 4.08 -7.65
N LYS A 24 6.35 2.78 -7.86
CA LYS A 24 5.99 2.14 -9.13
C LYS A 24 4.55 1.68 -9.05
N TRP A 25 3.86 1.72 -10.18
CA TRP A 25 2.53 1.16 -10.25
C TRP A 25 2.33 0.41 -11.56
N GLN A 26 1.42 -0.57 -11.51
CA GLN A 26 1.01 -1.37 -12.65
C GLN A 26 -0.50 -1.55 -12.60
N SER A 27 -1.15 -1.50 -13.75
CA SER A 27 -2.58 -1.82 -13.86
C SER A 27 -2.77 -3.15 -14.55
N PHE A 28 -3.88 -3.81 -14.23
CA PHE A 28 -4.21 -5.15 -14.69
C PHE A 28 -5.69 -5.25 -15.04
N GLU A 29 -6.00 -6.16 -15.95
CA GLU A 29 -7.38 -6.58 -16.20
C GLU A 29 -7.67 -7.79 -15.31
N ASN A 30 -8.31 -7.54 -14.18
CA ASN A 30 -8.68 -8.57 -13.23
C ASN A 30 -10.10 -9.05 -13.54
N SER A 31 -10.25 -10.33 -13.85
CA SER A 31 -11.51 -10.89 -14.35
C SER A 31 -12.48 -11.34 -13.27
N THR A 32 -12.07 -11.31 -11.99
CA THR A 32 -12.93 -11.72 -10.88
C THR A 32 -13.54 -10.51 -10.17
N PRO A 33 -14.68 -10.68 -9.48
CA PRO A 33 -15.25 -9.58 -8.70
C PRO A 33 -14.51 -9.29 -7.39
N TRP A 34 -13.57 -10.14 -7.02
CA TRP A 34 -12.67 -9.90 -5.88
C TRP A 34 -11.28 -9.54 -6.39
N LEU A 35 -10.48 -8.99 -5.49
CA LEU A 35 -9.10 -8.64 -5.79
C LEU A 35 -8.24 -9.91 -5.82
N GLY A 36 -7.91 -10.37 -6.99
CA GLY A 36 -7.12 -11.58 -7.20
C GLY A 36 -5.63 -11.32 -7.05
N LYS A 37 -4.83 -12.32 -7.39
CA LYS A 37 -3.38 -12.24 -7.35
C LYS A 37 -2.87 -11.56 -8.62
N LEU A 38 -2.69 -10.26 -8.56
CA LEU A 38 -2.37 -9.42 -9.72
C LEU A 38 -1.01 -9.78 -10.33
N GLU A 39 -0.06 -10.24 -9.53
CA GLU A 39 1.26 -10.62 -10.02
C GLU A 39 1.24 -11.80 -11.00
N ASP A 40 0.16 -12.57 -11.01
CA ASP A 40 -0.01 -13.67 -11.98
C ASP A 40 -0.53 -13.20 -13.34
N LEU A 41 -0.85 -11.90 -13.46
CA LEU A 41 -1.36 -11.31 -14.70
C LEU A 41 -0.30 -10.45 -15.37
N GLU A 42 -0.46 -10.23 -16.68
CA GLU A 42 0.34 -9.25 -17.38
C GLU A 42 -0.21 -7.85 -17.14
N SER A 43 0.67 -6.89 -16.87
CA SER A 43 0.26 -5.51 -16.70
C SER A 43 -0.16 -4.93 -18.06
N VAL A 44 -1.23 -4.12 -18.06
CA VAL A 44 -1.72 -3.43 -19.26
C VAL A 44 -1.28 -1.97 -19.30
N GLU A 45 -0.81 -1.45 -18.18
CA GLU A 45 -0.26 -0.12 -18.08
C GLU A 45 0.67 -0.06 -16.87
N SER A 46 1.70 0.78 -16.91
CA SER A 46 2.61 0.94 -15.79
C SER A 46 3.19 2.35 -15.77
N GLY A 47 3.71 2.75 -14.63
CA GLY A 47 4.35 4.05 -14.49
C GLY A 47 4.95 4.24 -13.11
N THR A 48 5.30 5.49 -12.83
CA THR A 48 5.78 5.92 -11.53
C THR A 48 4.99 7.15 -11.09
N ALA A 49 4.94 7.40 -9.79
CA ALA A 49 4.27 8.57 -9.23
C ALA A 49 4.94 8.94 -7.92
N ASN A 50 4.90 10.23 -7.56
CA ASN A 50 5.48 10.69 -6.30
C ASN A 50 4.62 10.31 -5.10
N GLN A 51 3.31 10.24 -5.29
CA GLN A 51 2.34 9.84 -4.27
C GLN A 51 1.25 8.98 -4.91
N LEU A 52 0.56 8.20 -4.08
CA LEU A 52 -0.47 7.28 -4.55
C LEU A 52 -1.63 8.01 -5.26
N SER A 53 -2.03 9.17 -4.74
CA SER A 53 -3.12 9.95 -5.33
C SER A 53 -2.82 10.48 -6.73
N GLN A 54 -1.55 10.51 -7.12
CA GLN A 54 -1.12 10.97 -8.45
C GLN A 54 -1.17 9.86 -9.51
N ILE A 55 -1.43 8.63 -9.10
CA ILE A 55 -1.53 7.50 -10.02
C ILE A 55 -2.85 7.61 -10.79
N LYS A 56 -2.74 7.72 -12.10
CA LYS A 56 -3.90 7.82 -13.00
C LYS A 56 -3.76 6.79 -14.11
N SER A 57 -4.26 5.60 -13.86
CA SER A 57 -4.30 4.57 -14.88
C SER A 57 -5.50 4.80 -15.80
N THR A 58 -5.30 4.63 -17.09
CA THR A 58 -6.35 4.73 -18.11
C THR A 58 -6.83 3.38 -18.58
N LYS A 59 -6.09 2.32 -18.25
CA LYS A 59 -6.39 0.94 -18.64
C LYS A 59 -6.43 0.06 -17.40
N GLY A 60 -7.18 -1.04 -17.49
CA GLY A 60 -7.28 -2.00 -16.41
C GLY A 60 -8.31 -1.61 -15.36
N ASN A 61 -8.63 -2.57 -14.49
CA ASN A 61 -9.59 -2.40 -13.41
C ASN A 61 -8.97 -2.67 -12.03
N ALA A 62 -7.68 -2.95 -11.97
CA ALA A 62 -6.97 -3.18 -10.72
C ALA A 62 -5.57 -2.58 -10.81
N THR A 63 -5.05 -2.11 -9.69
CA THR A 63 -3.74 -1.47 -9.62
C THR A 63 -2.91 -2.08 -8.50
N LEU A 64 -1.64 -2.31 -8.79
CA LEU A 64 -0.63 -2.69 -7.81
C LEU A 64 0.37 -1.56 -7.70
N VAL A 65 0.51 -1.02 -6.50
CA VAL A 65 1.52 -0.01 -6.18
C VAL A 65 2.61 -0.70 -5.38
N SER A 66 3.85 -0.51 -5.78
CA SER A 66 4.99 -1.11 -5.08
C SER A 66 6.11 -0.10 -4.89
N GLY A 67 6.88 -0.32 -3.84
CA GLY A 67 8.00 0.54 -3.51
C GLY A 67 8.42 0.33 -2.07
N TYR A 68 9.01 1.37 -1.50
CA TYR A 68 9.46 1.35 -0.12
C TYR A 68 8.81 2.48 0.66
N PHE A 69 8.34 2.14 1.83
CA PHE A 69 7.88 3.09 2.83
C PHE A 69 9.05 3.39 3.76
N ASN A 70 9.50 4.63 3.79
CA ASN A 70 10.63 5.06 4.62
C ASN A 70 10.08 5.61 5.92
N ALA A 71 10.08 4.78 6.98
CA ALA A 71 9.60 5.18 8.29
C ALA A 71 10.59 6.14 8.94
N PRO A 72 10.17 7.36 9.32
CA PRO A 72 11.09 8.33 9.92
C PRO A 72 11.47 8.02 11.35
N LYS A 73 10.66 7.23 12.04
CA LYS A 73 10.86 6.87 13.46
C LYS A 73 10.40 5.45 13.72
N ASP A 74 10.96 4.84 14.77
CA ASP A 74 10.37 3.63 15.34
C ASP A 74 8.99 3.96 15.88
N GLY A 75 8.01 3.15 15.57
CA GLY A 75 6.66 3.39 16.08
C GLY A 75 5.61 2.49 15.47
N ILE A 76 4.39 2.73 15.87
CA ILE A 76 3.21 2.05 15.36
C ILE A 76 2.62 2.92 14.25
N TYR A 77 2.51 2.35 13.07
CA TYR A 77 1.96 3.02 11.89
C TYR A 77 0.60 2.44 11.58
N PHE A 78 -0.40 3.31 11.52
CA PHE A 78 -1.77 2.94 11.14
C PHE A 78 -2.01 3.36 9.70
N PHE A 79 -2.69 2.48 8.95
CA PHE A 79 -3.10 2.76 7.59
C PHE A 79 -4.59 2.48 7.45
N LEU A 80 -5.27 3.28 6.64
CA LEU A 80 -6.72 3.17 6.43
C LEU A 80 -7.05 3.21 4.96
N VAL A 81 -8.06 2.42 4.57
CA VAL A 81 -8.70 2.53 3.26
C VAL A 81 -10.17 2.87 3.46
N PRO A 82 -10.77 3.64 2.52
CA PRO A 82 -12.18 4.01 2.63
C PRO A 82 -13.10 2.79 2.57
N ALA A 83 -14.31 2.96 3.13
CA ALA A 83 -15.36 1.97 2.98
C ALA A 83 -15.71 1.76 1.51
N GLY A 84 -16.10 0.55 1.16
CA GLY A 84 -16.56 0.20 -0.17
C GLY A 84 -15.47 -0.11 -1.17
N GLU A 85 -14.21 -0.14 -0.76
CA GLU A 85 -13.10 -0.47 -1.66
C GLU A 85 -12.56 -1.88 -1.40
N LEU A 86 -12.21 -2.57 -2.50
CA LEU A 86 -11.44 -3.81 -2.43
C LEU A 86 -9.97 -3.44 -2.47
N ALA A 87 -9.25 -3.74 -1.39
CA ALA A 87 -7.85 -3.34 -1.23
C ALA A 87 -7.09 -4.32 -0.35
N LEU A 88 -5.79 -4.39 -0.58
CA LEU A 88 -4.89 -5.24 0.19
C LEU A 88 -3.58 -4.47 0.37
N LEU A 89 -3.12 -4.32 1.60
CA LEU A 89 -1.83 -3.70 1.89
C LEU A 89 -0.92 -4.70 2.57
N ARG A 90 0.26 -4.90 2.00
CA ARG A 90 1.33 -5.69 2.60
C ARG A 90 2.56 -4.83 2.80
N ILE A 91 3.16 -4.95 3.98
CA ILE A 91 4.45 -4.35 4.30
C ILE A 91 5.37 -5.49 4.72
N HIS A 92 6.48 -5.70 4.01
CA HIS A 92 7.23 -6.94 4.03
C HIS A 92 6.27 -8.09 3.70
N GLU A 93 6.22 -9.13 4.53
CA GLU A 93 5.29 -10.24 4.35
C GLU A 93 4.05 -10.14 5.23
N ALA A 94 3.93 -9.06 6.00
CA ALA A 94 2.78 -8.86 6.87
C ALA A 94 1.61 -8.28 6.09
N THR A 95 0.42 -8.85 6.28
CA THR A 95 -0.81 -8.29 5.74
C THR A 95 -1.34 -7.26 6.73
N VAL A 96 -1.30 -5.99 6.34
CA VAL A 96 -1.73 -4.87 7.20
C VAL A 96 -3.20 -4.55 7.01
N ILE A 97 -3.67 -4.54 5.76
CA ILE A 97 -5.08 -4.36 5.42
C ILE A 97 -5.48 -5.48 4.48
N ASP A 98 -6.59 -6.15 4.79
CA ASP A 98 -7.15 -7.21 3.96
C ASP A 98 -8.62 -6.98 3.71
N ALA A 99 -8.93 -6.41 2.56
CA ALA A 99 -10.28 -6.28 2.03
C ALA A 99 -10.31 -6.78 0.58
N ALA A 100 -9.60 -7.87 0.30
CA ALA A 100 -9.42 -8.37 -1.06
C ALA A 100 -10.67 -9.05 -1.62
N PHE A 101 -11.47 -9.69 -0.77
CA PHE A 101 -12.64 -10.48 -1.21
C PHE A 101 -13.95 -9.76 -0.98
N LYS A 102 -14.01 -8.87 -0.02
CA LYS A 102 -15.24 -8.15 0.32
C LYS A 102 -14.88 -6.76 0.83
N ALA A 103 -15.48 -5.76 0.21
CA ALA A 103 -15.33 -4.37 0.65
C ALA A 103 -15.98 -4.19 2.03
N GLY A 104 -15.35 -3.43 2.89
CA GLY A 104 -15.87 -3.12 4.20
C GLY A 104 -17.05 -2.15 4.13
N LYS A 105 -17.99 -2.26 5.06
CA LYS A 105 -19.08 -1.28 5.23
C LYS A 105 -18.58 0.01 5.84
N GLU A 106 -17.46 -0.05 6.54
CA GLU A 106 -16.78 1.08 7.15
C GLU A 106 -15.34 1.10 6.64
N GLU A 107 -14.63 2.19 6.94
CA GLU A 107 -13.20 2.23 6.62
C GLU A 107 -12.46 1.09 7.33
N ILE A 108 -11.44 0.55 6.68
CA ILE A 108 -10.65 -0.53 7.23
C ILE A 108 -9.31 0.03 7.66
N LYS A 109 -8.96 -0.21 8.92
CA LYS A 109 -7.72 0.24 9.52
C LYS A 109 -6.84 -0.97 9.84
N GLY A 110 -5.57 -0.88 9.49
CA GLY A 110 -4.56 -1.84 9.89
C GLY A 110 -3.41 -1.14 10.57
N MET A 111 -2.62 -1.86 11.36
CA MET A 111 -1.44 -1.31 11.99
C MET A 111 -0.25 -2.25 11.87
N ILE A 112 0.94 -1.67 11.94
CA ILE A 112 2.18 -2.41 11.97
C ILE A 112 3.22 -1.62 12.77
N LYS A 113 4.07 -2.33 13.52
CA LYS A 113 5.18 -1.73 14.24
C LYS A 113 6.42 -1.76 13.37
N LEU A 114 6.96 -0.60 13.03
CA LEU A 114 8.14 -0.47 12.17
C LEU A 114 9.27 0.24 12.90
N LYS A 115 10.48 -0.23 12.69
CA LYS A 115 11.68 0.54 13.02
C LYS A 115 11.89 1.59 11.95
N ALA A 116 12.56 2.70 12.31
CA ALA A 116 12.93 3.71 11.33
C ALA A 116 13.72 3.07 10.18
N GLY A 117 13.44 3.49 8.96
CA GLY A 117 14.13 3.01 7.76
C GLY A 117 13.18 2.53 6.68
N LYS A 118 13.75 1.85 5.70
CA LYS A 118 13.10 1.45 4.45
C LYS A 118 12.36 0.12 4.60
N HIS A 119 11.07 0.11 4.25
CA HIS A 119 10.24 -1.10 4.32
C HIS A 119 9.54 -1.34 2.99
N PRO A 120 9.71 -2.50 2.34
CA PRO A 120 9.02 -2.78 1.09
C PRO A 120 7.52 -2.91 1.34
N PHE A 121 6.72 -2.31 0.47
CA PHE A 121 5.28 -2.44 0.54
C PHE A 121 4.69 -2.74 -0.82
N ARG A 122 3.48 -3.33 -0.81
CA ARG A 122 2.65 -3.55 -1.98
C ARG A 122 1.21 -3.23 -1.60
N PHE A 123 0.60 -2.34 -2.38
CA PHE A 123 -0.77 -1.96 -2.19
C PHE A 123 -1.57 -2.32 -3.43
N TYR A 124 -2.57 -3.14 -3.26
CA TYR A 124 -3.43 -3.65 -4.32
C TYR A 124 -4.80 -3.04 -4.16
N ARG A 125 -5.41 -2.62 -5.25
CA ARG A 125 -6.73 -2.02 -5.21
C ARG A 125 -7.49 -2.28 -6.50
N MET A 126 -8.79 -2.61 -6.38
CA MET A 126 -9.72 -2.58 -7.52
C MET A 126 -10.10 -1.13 -7.80
N LYS A 127 -10.11 -0.75 -9.08
CA LYS A 127 -10.44 0.61 -9.49
C LYS A 127 -11.86 0.97 -9.09
N SER A 128 -12.05 2.18 -8.60
CA SER A 128 -13.36 2.72 -8.24
C SER A 128 -13.49 4.13 -8.80
N ALA A 129 -14.65 4.76 -8.59
CA ALA A 129 -14.87 6.15 -9.00
C ALA A 129 -14.02 7.15 -8.23
N LYS A 130 -13.48 6.74 -7.07
CA LYS A 130 -12.63 7.58 -6.22
C LYS A 130 -11.16 7.45 -6.61
N PRO A 131 -10.34 8.49 -6.42
CA PRO A 131 -8.89 8.38 -6.58
C PRO A 131 -8.30 7.30 -5.68
N LEU A 132 -7.17 6.75 -6.10
CA LEU A 132 -6.44 5.78 -5.28
C LEU A 132 -5.99 6.47 -3.99
N SER A 133 -6.35 5.91 -2.85
CA SER A 133 -6.16 6.52 -1.55
C SER A 133 -5.74 5.51 -0.50
N LEU A 134 -4.72 5.87 0.25
CA LEU A 134 -4.26 5.13 1.43
C LEU A 134 -3.87 6.16 2.48
N THR A 135 -4.65 6.24 3.54
CA THR A 135 -4.40 7.20 4.62
C THR A 135 -3.46 6.61 5.65
N MET A 136 -2.52 7.43 6.10
CA MET A 136 -1.60 7.08 7.18
C MET A 136 -1.92 7.89 8.42
N MET A 137 -1.87 7.26 9.60
CA MET A 137 -2.03 7.92 10.89
C MET A 137 -0.87 7.58 11.80
N VAL A 138 -0.22 8.60 12.33
CA VAL A 138 0.84 8.48 13.34
C VAL A 138 0.71 9.65 14.31
N PRO A 139 1.20 9.52 15.58
CA PRO A 139 1.00 10.56 16.58
C PRO A 139 1.66 11.91 16.25
N TRP A 140 2.71 11.91 15.44
CA TRP A 140 3.49 13.12 15.16
C TRP A 140 3.13 13.83 13.86
N LEU A 141 2.13 13.33 13.11
CA LEU A 141 1.66 13.95 11.87
C LEU A 141 0.14 14.01 11.84
N GLN A 142 -0.40 14.95 11.09
CA GLN A 142 -1.83 14.96 10.79
C GLN A 142 -2.18 13.73 9.94
N PRO A 143 -3.33 13.07 10.21
CA PRO A 143 -3.79 11.99 9.34
C PRO A 143 -3.96 12.47 7.91
N GLY A 144 -3.53 11.66 6.97
CA GLY A 144 -3.64 12.00 5.55
C GLY A 144 -2.89 11.02 4.66
N GLU A 145 -2.75 11.39 3.40
CA GLU A 145 -1.99 10.63 2.43
C GLU A 145 -0.54 10.48 2.89
N ILE A 146 0.10 9.36 2.57
CA ILE A 146 1.51 9.15 2.87
C ILE A 146 2.33 10.25 2.19
N PRO A 147 3.13 11.03 2.94
CA PRO A 147 3.96 12.08 2.35
C PRO A 147 4.94 11.53 1.32
N GLU A 148 5.17 12.29 0.25
CA GLU A 148 6.07 11.85 -0.82
C GLU A 148 7.50 11.60 -0.33
N ALA A 149 7.94 12.30 0.72
CA ALA A 149 9.26 12.11 1.31
C ALA A 149 9.44 10.72 1.93
N MET A 150 8.36 10.01 2.21
CA MET A 150 8.38 8.66 2.78
C MET A 150 8.28 7.55 1.72
N LEU A 151 8.23 7.90 0.45
CA LEU A 151 8.02 6.93 -0.64
C LEU A 151 9.20 6.92 -1.60
N THR A 152 9.77 5.74 -1.81
CA THR A 152 10.86 5.49 -2.79
C THR A 152 10.65 4.15 -3.49
N HIS A 153 11.45 3.89 -4.50
CA HIS A 153 11.44 2.61 -5.19
C HIS A 153 12.79 2.23 -5.78
#